data_f12606eb1853de1787718c17359aaf5d
#
_entry.id   f12606eb1853de1787718c17359aaf5d
#
_cell.length_a   1.000
_cell.length_b   1.000
_cell.length_c   1.000
_cell.angle_alpha   90.00
_cell.angle_beta   90.00
_cell.angle_gamma   90.00
#
_symmetry.space_group_name_H-M   'P 1'
#
loop_
_entity.id
_entity.type
_entity.pdbx_description
1 polymer ?
#
loop_
_entity_poly.entity_id
_entity_poly.type
_entity_poly.pdbx_seq_one_letter_code
_entity_poly.pdbx_strand_id
1 'polypeptide(L)'
;MKKLILTTLVLTGFSGAALADMALAQAKNCMACHAVDKKLVGPAYKDIAAKYKGDGAAVDRLAEKIMKGGMGVWGAIPMPANPQVSDAEAKKLAQWVLSAK
;
A
#
# COMPACT_ATOMS: atom_id res chain seq x y z
N MET A 1 28.41 40.16 24.75
CA MET A 1 27.25 39.85 23.90
C MET A 1 27.31 38.38 23.54
N LYS A 2 26.45 37.59 24.13
CA LYS A 2 26.33 36.17 23.76
C LYS A 2 25.42 36.05 22.56
N LYS A 3 25.99 35.63 21.44
CA LYS A 3 25.18 35.30 20.26
C LYS A 3 24.48 33.97 20.56
N LEU A 4 23.16 34.01 20.71
CA LEU A 4 22.35 32.80 20.70
C LEU A 4 22.34 32.26 19.27
N ILE A 5 23.03 31.15 19.05
CA ILE A 5 22.89 30.37 17.81
C ILE A 5 21.62 29.55 17.99
N LEU A 6 20.54 30.00 17.37
CA LEU A 6 19.34 29.20 17.25
C LEU A 6 19.64 28.07 16.26
N THR A 7 19.99 26.92 16.76
CA THR A 7 20.09 25.71 15.94
C THR A 7 18.68 25.29 15.61
N THR A 8 18.21 25.66 14.44
CA THR A 8 16.92 25.18 13.94
C THR A 8 17.10 23.69 13.65
N LEU A 9 16.61 22.85 14.54
CA LEU A 9 16.53 21.42 14.30
C LEU A 9 15.48 21.18 13.23
N VAL A 10 15.90 21.01 11.99
CA VAL A 10 15.01 20.59 10.92
C VAL A 10 14.75 19.10 11.14
N LEU A 11 13.64 18.78 11.78
CA LEU A 11 13.10 17.43 11.78
C LEU A 11 12.60 17.15 10.37
N THR A 12 13.47 16.59 9.54
CA THR A 12 13.01 15.88 8.34
C THR A 12 12.28 14.63 8.83
N GLY A 13 10.98 14.77 9.09
CA GLY A 13 10.15 13.65 9.48
C GLY A 13 10.12 12.63 8.33
N PHE A 14 10.63 11.42 8.57
CA PHE A 14 10.17 10.28 7.81
C PHE A 14 8.64 10.35 7.80
N SER A 15 8.03 10.33 6.61
CA SER A 15 6.59 10.34 6.54
C SER A 15 6.06 9.10 7.26
N GLY A 16 5.41 9.28 8.41
CA GLY A 16 4.73 8.21 9.12
C GLY A 16 3.66 7.52 8.28
N ALA A 17 3.34 8.07 7.09
CA ALA A 17 2.40 7.52 6.13
C ALA A 17 2.77 6.10 5.67
N ALA A 18 4.04 5.82 5.33
CA ALA A 18 4.46 4.48 4.89
C ALA A 18 4.31 3.43 6.00
N LEU A 19 4.67 3.78 7.24
CA LEU A 19 4.50 2.90 8.40
C LEU A 19 3.04 2.74 8.79
N ALA A 20 2.24 3.82 8.70
CA ALA A 20 0.81 3.77 8.97
C ALA A 20 0.08 2.90 7.95
N ASP A 21 0.48 2.92 6.67
CA ASP A 21 -0.12 2.10 5.62
C ASP A 21 0.28 0.62 5.74
N MET A 22 1.50 0.33 6.14
CA MET A 22 1.92 -1.03 6.51
C MET A 22 1.10 -1.55 7.70
N ALA A 23 0.91 -0.74 8.74
CA ALA A 23 0.10 -1.09 9.89
C ALA A 23 -1.36 -1.34 9.49
N LEU A 24 -1.91 -0.53 8.59
CA LEU A 24 -3.25 -0.74 8.05
C LEU A 24 -3.35 -2.05 7.28
N ALA A 25 -2.38 -2.35 6.42
CA ALA A 25 -2.34 -3.60 5.67
C ALA A 25 -2.28 -4.82 6.62
N GLN A 26 -1.50 -4.73 7.68
CA GLN A 26 -1.44 -5.78 8.71
C GLN A 26 -2.76 -5.92 9.46
N ALA A 27 -3.37 -4.81 9.87
CA ALA A 27 -4.64 -4.80 10.59
C ALA A 27 -5.80 -5.37 9.77
N LYS A 28 -5.76 -5.21 8.44
CA LYS A 28 -6.77 -5.73 7.51
C LYS A 28 -6.43 -7.10 6.93
N ASN A 29 -5.41 -7.78 7.46
CA ASN A 29 -4.97 -9.14 7.07
C ASN A 29 -4.42 -9.26 5.64
N CYS A 30 -4.03 -8.18 5.00
CA CYS A 30 -3.44 -8.21 3.67
C CYS A 30 -2.14 -9.00 3.64
N MET A 31 -1.35 -8.90 4.70
CA MET A 31 -0.03 -9.53 4.80
C MET A 31 -0.09 -11.04 5.04
N ALA A 32 -1.27 -11.63 5.22
CA ALA A 32 -1.43 -13.08 5.25
C ALA A 32 -1.19 -13.70 3.86
N CYS A 33 -1.50 -12.96 2.79
CA CYS A 33 -1.39 -13.44 1.40
C CYS A 33 -0.38 -12.65 0.57
N HIS A 34 0.02 -11.47 1.00
CA HIS A 34 0.94 -10.60 0.27
C HIS A 34 2.19 -10.27 1.10
N ALA A 35 3.28 -10.07 0.40
CA ALA A 35 4.50 -9.46 0.94
C ALA A 35 4.95 -8.34 0.01
N VAL A 36 5.85 -7.47 0.50
CA VAL A 36 6.32 -6.34 -0.29
C VAL A 36 7.17 -6.80 -1.47
N ASP A 37 8.07 -7.75 -1.26
CA ASP A 37 9.13 -8.11 -2.19
C ASP A 37 9.16 -9.57 -2.62
N LYS A 38 8.18 -10.37 -2.24
CA LYS A 38 8.08 -11.77 -2.66
C LYS A 38 6.65 -12.22 -2.82
N LYS A 39 6.43 -13.17 -3.72
CA LYS A 39 5.14 -13.84 -3.88
C LYS A 39 4.89 -14.78 -2.70
N LEU A 40 3.70 -14.70 -2.15
CA LEU A 40 3.14 -15.66 -1.22
C LEU A 40 1.93 -16.35 -1.90
N VAL A 41 0.75 -16.27 -1.30
CA VAL A 41 -0.49 -16.67 -1.97
C VAL A 41 -0.81 -15.68 -3.11
N GLY A 42 -0.73 -14.39 -2.82
CA GLY A 42 -0.88 -13.31 -3.80
C GLY A 42 0.46 -12.77 -4.29
N PRO A 43 0.45 -11.92 -5.32
CA PRO A 43 1.66 -11.32 -5.87
C PRO A 43 2.34 -10.38 -4.88
N ALA A 44 3.66 -10.21 -5.04
CA ALA A 44 4.41 -9.20 -4.31
C ALA A 44 3.91 -7.80 -4.64
N TYR A 45 3.88 -6.90 -3.67
CA TYR A 45 3.48 -5.51 -3.91
C TYR A 45 4.38 -4.80 -4.92
N LYS A 46 5.66 -5.09 -4.95
CA LYS A 46 6.59 -4.59 -5.97
C LYS A 46 6.17 -4.99 -7.39
N ASP A 47 5.70 -6.20 -7.57
CA ASP A 47 5.26 -6.70 -8.88
C ASP A 47 3.95 -6.03 -9.29
N ILE A 48 3.05 -5.80 -8.34
CA ILE A 48 1.81 -5.06 -8.58
C ILE A 48 2.14 -3.63 -9.02
N ALA A 49 3.01 -2.95 -8.30
CA ALA A 49 3.44 -1.60 -8.63
C ALA A 49 4.08 -1.53 -10.03
N ALA A 50 4.92 -2.50 -10.37
CA ALA A 50 5.55 -2.57 -11.69
C ALA A 50 4.53 -2.78 -12.81
N LYS A 51 3.55 -3.67 -12.60
CA LYS A 51 2.50 -3.96 -13.60
C LYS A 51 1.66 -2.73 -13.92
N TYR A 52 1.34 -1.93 -12.94
CA TYR A 52 0.45 -0.77 -13.10
C TYR A 52 1.18 0.55 -13.23
N LYS A 53 2.50 0.51 -13.42
CA LYS A 53 3.30 1.73 -13.60
C LYS A 53 2.77 2.56 -14.76
N GLY A 54 2.47 3.84 -14.50
CA GLY A 54 1.95 4.76 -15.51
C GLY A 54 0.45 4.65 -15.78
N ASP A 55 -0.27 3.74 -15.11
CA ASP A 55 -1.72 3.63 -15.22
C ASP A 55 -2.40 4.59 -14.23
N GLY A 56 -2.98 5.68 -14.74
CA GLY A 56 -3.66 6.69 -13.92
C GLY A 56 -4.94 6.20 -13.25
N ALA A 57 -5.52 5.09 -13.70
CA ALA A 57 -6.72 4.49 -13.12
C ALA A 57 -6.40 3.36 -12.13
N ALA A 58 -5.13 3.06 -11.87
CA ALA A 58 -4.73 1.91 -11.07
C ALA A 58 -5.20 2.00 -9.62
N VAL A 59 -5.17 3.18 -9.00
CA VAL A 59 -5.62 3.37 -7.61
C VAL A 59 -7.07 2.93 -7.46
N ASP A 60 -7.96 3.41 -8.31
CA ASP A 60 -9.39 3.10 -8.23
C ASP A 60 -9.67 1.63 -8.52
N ARG A 61 -9.01 1.05 -9.53
CA ARG A 61 -9.14 -0.37 -9.85
C ARG A 61 -8.67 -1.28 -8.73
N LEU A 62 -7.52 -0.97 -8.14
CA LEU A 62 -6.98 -1.76 -7.04
C LEU A 62 -7.79 -1.59 -5.76
N ALA A 63 -8.30 -0.38 -5.50
CA ALA A 63 -9.20 -0.15 -4.37
C ALA A 63 -10.47 -1.00 -4.49
N GLU A 64 -11.07 -1.05 -5.67
CA GLU A 64 -12.24 -1.89 -5.94
C GLU A 64 -11.89 -3.37 -5.77
N LYS A 65 -10.73 -3.80 -6.26
CA LYS A 65 -10.25 -5.18 -6.11
C LYS A 65 -10.04 -5.55 -4.64
N ILE A 66 -9.52 -4.67 -3.84
CA ILE A 66 -9.36 -4.87 -2.39
C ILE A 66 -10.71 -5.09 -1.73
N MET A 67 -11.69 -4.27 -2.04
CA MET A 67 -13.02 -4.35 -1.42
C MET A 67 -13.84 -5.54 -1.90
N LYS A 68 -13.83 -5.82 -3.20
CA LYS A 68 -14.72 -6.80 -3.85
C LYS A 68 -14.03 -8.13 -4.16
N GLY A 69 -12.70 -8.18 -4.11
CA GLY A 69 -11.95 -9.33 -4.55
C GLY A 69 -11.87 -9.48 -6.05
N GLY A 70 -11.30 -10.56 -6.51
CA GLY A 70 -11.18 -10.86 -7.93
C GLY A 70 -10.21 -11.99 -8.20
N MET A 71 -10.11 -12.38 -9.47
CA MET A 71 -9.20 -13.43 -9.94
C MET A 71 -8.84 -13.20 -11.41
N GLY A 72 -7.86 -13.94 -11.88
CA GLY A 72 -7.50 -14.00 -13.30
C GLY A 72 -6.36 -13.10 -13.72
N VAL A 73 -6.16 -11.96 -13.09
CA VAL A 73 -5.05 -11.04 -13.44
C VAL A 73 -3.69 -11.63 -13.08
N TRP A 74 -3.61 -12.32 -11.94
CA TRP A 74 -2.40 -12.93 -11.41
C TRP A 74 -2.47 -14.46 -11.34
N GLY A 75 -3.39 -15.05 -12.10
CA GLY A 75 -3.61 -16.48 -12.12
C GLY A 75 -4.97 -16.89 -11.57
N ALA A 76 -5.14 -18.18 -11.30
CA ALA A 76 -6.42 -18.77 -10.95
C ALA A 76 -6.79 -18.64 -9.47
N ILE A 77 -5.83 -18.29 -8.61
CA ILE A 77 -6.10 -18.16 -7.16
C ILE A 77 -6.86 -16.87 -6.92
N PRO A 78 -8.10 -16.93 -6.40
CA PRO A 78 -8.88 -15.72 -6.16
C PRO A 78 -8.36 -14.94 -4.95
N MET A 79 -8.40 -13.61 -5.06
CA MET A 79 -8.30 -12.73 -3.91
C MET A 79 -9.70 -12.57 -3.32
N PRO A 80 -9.91 -12.90 -2.04
CA PRO A 80 -11.22 -12.73 -1.43
C PRO A 80 -11.58 -11.25 -1.26
N ALA A 81 -12.87 -10.96 -1.19
CA ALA A 81 -13.35 -9.63 -0.82
C ALA A 81 -12.96 -9.29 0.62
N ASN A 82 -12.76 -8.00 0.88
CA ASN A 82 -12.43 -7.48 2.20
C ASN A 82 -13.51 -6.52 2.69
N PRO A 83 -14.65 -7.02 3.20
CA PRO A 83 -15.74 -6.17 3.65
C PRO A 83 -15.39 -5.29 4.85
N GLN A 84 -14.32 -5.63 5.57
CA GLN A 84 -13.80 -4.87 6.70
C GLN A 84 -13.02 -3.61 6.28
N VAL A 85 -12.74 -3.44 4.98
CA VAL A 85 -11.99 -2.31 4.43
C VAL A 85 -12.96 -1.30 3.85
N SER A 86 -12.90 -0.05 4.31
CA SER A 86 -13.70 1.04 3.75
C SER A 86 -13.15 1.50 2.39
N ASP A 87 -13.95 2.25 1.64
CA ASP A 87 -13.52 2.83 0.36
C ASP A 87 -12.28 3.73 0.54
N ALA A 88 -12.27 4.58 1.56
CA ALA A 88 -11.13 5.45 1.86
C ALA A 88 -9.87 4.64 2.23
N GLU A 89 -10.02 3.60 3.03
CA GLU A 89 -8.93 2.70 3.40
C GLU A 89 -8.41 1.92 2.19
N ALA A 90 -9.30 1.45 1.33
CA ALA A 90 -8.93 0.73 0.12
C ALA A 90 -8.11 1.61 -0.84
N LYS A 91 -8.49 2.86 -1.02
CA LYS A 91 -7.71 3.82 -1.83
C LYS A 91 -6.35 4.10 -1.24
N LYS A 92 -6.27 4.26 0.07
CA LYS A 92 -5.03 4.46 0.80
C LYS A 92 -4.09 3.26 0.65
N LEU A 93 -4.61 2.06 0.81
CA LEU A 93 -3.86 0.82 0.61
C LEU A 93 -3.39 0.68 -0.84
N ALA A 94 -4.25 0.97 -1.82
CA ALA A 94 -3.89 0.92 -3.23
C ALA A 94 -2.75 1.88 -3.57
N GLN A 95 -2.80 3.11 -3.08
CA GLN A 95 -1.73 4.09 -3.26
C GLN A 95 -0.41 3.61 -2.66
N TRP A 96 -0.46 3.04 -1.47
CA TRP A 96 0.71 2.50 -0.79
C TRP A 96 1.32 1.32 -1.56
N VAL A 97 0.51 0.37 -2.00
CA VAL A 97 0.96 -0.77 -2.82
C VAL A 97 1.64 -0.29 -4.10
N LEU A 98 1.05 0.69 -4.79
CA LEU A 98 1.60 1.24 -6.03
C LEU A 98 2.90 2.03 -5.82
N SER A 99 3.22 2.42 -4.61
CA SER A 99 4.47 3.08 -4.27
C SER A 99 5.62 2.12 -3.98
N ALA A 100 5.38 0.81 -3.95
CA ALA A 100 6.40 -0.19 -3.67
C ALA A 100 7.47 -0.23 -4.79
N LYS A 101 8.72 -0.35 -4.36
CA LYS A 101 9.89 -0.35 -5.27
C LYS A 101 10.75 -1.57 -5.03
#